data_4e2040237c942ddaf78e94392a84237e
#
_entry.id   4e2040237c942ddaf78e94392a84237e
#
_cell.length_a   1.000
_cell.length_b   1.000
_cell.length_c   1.000
_cell.angle_alpha   90.00
_cell.angle_beta   90.00
_cell.angle_gamma   90.00
#
_symmetry.space_group_name_H-M   'P 1'
#
loop_
_entity.id
_entity.type
_entity.pdbx_description
1 polymer ?
#
loop_
_entity_poly.entity_id
_entity_poly.type
_entity_poly.pdbx_seq_one_letter_code
_entity_poly.pdbx_strand_id
1 'polypeptide(L)'
;VTEKINSINVLDFEKIYKKESLLIYDVRKKDEFYNESLTDSINLPLNNIQTNLNKFSKNNKFYIHCRTGYRSIIACSYLKTKGFKKIVNIESGFEGIKNTNIKINSLISV
;
A
#
# COMPACT_ATOMS: atom_id res chain seq x y z
N VAL A 1 -2.02 -23.46 8.10
CA VAL A 1 -2.65 -23.07 6.85
C VAL A 1 -2.26 -21.64 6.54
N THR A 2 -1.59 -21.45 5.46
CA THR A 2 -1.23 -20.12 4.99
C THR A 2 -2.39 -19.53 4.23
N GLU A 3 -2.90 -18.41 4.71
CA GLU A 3 -3.92 -17.70 3.97
C GLU A 3 -3.30 -17.07 2.73
N LYS A 4 -4.00 -17.17 1.63
CA LYS A 4 -3.57 -16.57 0.39
C LYS A 4 -3.71 -15.07 0.46
N ILE A 5 -2.67 -14.35 0.05
CA ILE A 5 -2.70 -12.90 -0.04
C ILE A 5 -3.19 -12.49 -1.42
N ASN A 6 -4.27 -11.72 -1.47
CA ASN A 6 -4.76 -11.18 -2.73
C ASN A 6 -3.80 -10.10 -3.21
N SER A 7 -3.47 -10.14 -4.49
CA SER A 7 -2.53 -9.20 -5.09
C SER A 7 -3.05 -8.66 -6.41
N ILE A 8 -2.56 -7.49 -6.77
CA ILE A 8 -2.88 -6.87 -8.04
C ILE A 8 -1.57 -6.37 -8.65
N ASN A 9 -1.39 -6.52 -9.96
CA ASN A 9 -0.22 -5.97 -10.61
C ASN A 9 -0.42 -4.46 -10.85
N VAL A 10 0.68 -3.74 -11.12
CA VAL A 10 0.61 -2.29 -11.21
C VAL A 10 -0.17 -1.78 -12.42
N LEU A 11 -0.23 -2.54 -13.49
CA LEU A 11 -0.99 -2.13 -14.67
C LEU A 11 -2.49 -2.17 -14.40
N ASP A 12 -2.95 -3.23 -13.73
CA ASP A 12 -4.36 -3.34 -13.34
C ASP A 12 -4.68 -2.32 -12.24
N PHE A 13 -3.76 -2.11 -11.30
CA PHE A 13 -3.92 -1.11 -10.27
C PHE A 13 -4.08 0.29 -10.88
N GLU A 14 -3.27 0.62 -11.87
CA GLU A 14 -3.35 1.91 -12.56
C GLU A 14 -4.73 2.15 -13.15
N LYS A 15 -5.31 1.12 -13.76
CA LYS A 15 -6.64 1.23 -14.36
C LYS A 15 -7.70 1.58 -13.32
N ILE A 16 -7.64 0.92 -12.17
CA ILE A 16 -8.61 1.15 -11.10
C ILE A 16 -8.38 2.52 -10.46
N TYR A 17 -7.12 2.87 -10.24
CA TYR A 17 -6.74 4.13 -9.60
C TYR A 17 -7.27 5.33 -10.37
N LYS A 18 -7.29 5.26 -11.70
CA LYS A 18 -7.78 6.34 -12.56
C LYS A 18 -9.30 6.46 -12.58
N LYS A 19 -10.00 5.39 -12.22
CA LYS A 19 -11.45 5.35 -12.32
C LYS A 19 -12.18 5.67 -11.04
N GLU A 20 -11.57 5.38 -9.88
CA GLU A 20 -12.26 5.54 -8.62
C GLU A 20 -11.30 5.91 -7.51
N SER A 21 -11.87 6.44 -6.44
CA SER A 21 -11.12 6.78 -5.23
C SER A 21 -10.81 5.52 -4.46
N LEU A 22 -9.54 5.28 -4.16
CA LEU A 22 -9.11 4.07 -3.48
C LEU A 22 -8.52 4.40 -2.11
N LEU A 23 -8.69 3.46 -1.17
CA LEU A 23 -8.03 3.54 0.13
C LEU A 23 -6.69 2.81 -0.01
N ILE A 24 -5.58 3.52 0.17
CA ILE A 24 -4.24 2.99 -0.08
C ILE A 24 -3.36 3.28 1.12
N TYR A 25 -2.71 2.23 1.64
CA TYR A 25 -1.75 2.36 2.73
C TYR A 25 -0.35 2.07 2.24
N ASP A 26 0.58 2.94 2.60
CA ASP A 26 1.99 2.81 2.28
C ASP A 26 2.72 2.40 3.56
N VAL A 27 3.28 1.19 3.57
CA VAL A 27 3.96 0.68 4.77
C VAL A 27 5.46 0.88 4.75
N ARG A 28 5.94 1.74 3.84
CA ARG A 28 7.34 2.14 3.83
C ARG A 28 7.66 3.03 5.02
N LYS A 29 8.93 3.29 5.24
CA LYS A 29 9.35 4.21 6.29
C LYS A 29 8.88 5.62 5.98
N LYS A 30 8.78 6.42 7.04
CA LYS A 30 8.26 7.78 6.96
C LYS A 30 9.08 8.66 6.01
N ASP A 31 10.40 8.54 6.04
CA ASP A 31 11.27 9.32 5.16
C ASP A 31 11.11 8.93 3.68
N GLU A 32 10.92 7.65 3.41
CA GLU A 32 10.62 7.20 2.04
C GLU A 32 9.32 7.86 1.54
N PHE A 33 8.31 7.86 2.39
CA PHE A 33 7.00 8.42 2.06
C PHE A 33 7.09 9.93 1.82
N TYR A 34 7.84 10.64 2.62
CA TYR A 34 7.99 12.09 2.45
C TYR A 34 8.74 12.45 1.19
N ASN A 35 9.72 11.65 0.80
CA ASN A 35 10.46 11.92 -0.42
C ASN A 35 9.59 11.81 -1.66
N GLU A 36 8.91 10.69 -1.79
CA GLU A 36 8.01 10.44 -2.92
C GLU A 36 6.90 9.53 -2.44
N SER A 37 5.68 9.82 -2.84
CA SER A 37 4.55 8.96 -2.46
C SER A 37 3.42 9.08 -3.48
N LEU A 38 2.55 8.09 -3.45
CA LEU A 38 1.34 8.10 -4.24
C LEU A 38 0.36 9.11 -3.64
N THR A 39 -0.26 9.92 -4.50
CA THR A 39 -1.25 10.89 -4.06
C THR A 39 -2.39 10.16 -3.33
N ASP A 40 -2.82 10.72 -2.22
CA ASP A 40 -3.91 10.19 -1.38
C ASP A 40 -3.59 8.88 -0.67
N SER A 41 -2.33 8.45 -0.65
CA SER A 41 -1.95 7.31 0.17
C SER A 41 -1.70 7.75 1.62
N ILE A 42 -1.88 6.81 2.53
CA ILE A 42 -1.71 7.02 3.97
C ILE A 42 -0.50 6.22 4.42
N ASN A 43 0.45 6.88 5.05
CA ASN A 43 1.67 6.21 5.51
C ASN A 43 1.47 5.60 6.90
N LEU A 44 1.52 4.28 6.97
CA LEU A 44 1.49 3.53 8.23
C LEU A 44 2.64 2.52 8.18
N PRO A 45 3.85 2.92 8.59
CA PRO A 45 5.04 2.09 8.44
C PRO A 45 4.94 0.73 9.11
N LEU A 46 5.53 -0.28 8.47
CA LEU A 46 5.49 -1.66 8.95
C LEU A 46 6.02 -1.80 10.38
N ASN A 47 7.11 -1.09 10.72
CA ASN A 47 7.70 -1.21 12.04
C ASN A 47 6.82 -0.67 13.16
N ASN A 48 5.78 0.09 12.84
CA ASN A 48 4.80 0.60 13.81
C ASN A 48 3.42 0.00 13.62
N ILE A 49 3.31 -1.12 12.90
CA ILE A 49 2.02 -1.66 12.49
C ILE A 49 1.16 -2.05 13.70
N GLN A 50 1.78 -2.56 14.77
CA GLN A 50 1.04 -2.96 15.96
C GLN A 50 0.34 -1.80 16.64
N THR A 51 1.04 -0.66 16.77
CA THR A 51 0.47 0.52 17.41
C THR A 51 -0.52 1.25 16.53
N ASN A 52 -0.44 1.04 15.21
CA ASN A 52 -1.32 1.69 14.24
C ASN A 52 -2.44 0.78 13.74
N LEU A 53 -2.66 -0.35 14.41
CA LEU A 53 -3.61 -1.34 13.95
C LEU A 53 -5.02 -0.76 13.78
N ASN A 54 -5.43 0.12 14.68
CA ASN A 54 -6.75 0.74 14.63
C ASN A 54 -6.87 1.81 13.53
N LYS A 55 -5.79 2.16 12.87
CA LYS A 55 -5.81 3.13 11.78
C LYS A 55 -6.07 2.47 10.43
N PHE A 56 -5.97 1.14 10.36
CA PHE A 56 -6.35 0.41 9.16
C PHE A 56 -7.85 0.16 9.19
N SER A 57 -8.49 0.21 8.03
CA SER A 57 -9.93 0.00 7.93
C SER A 57 -10.25 -1.49 7.90
N LYS A 58 -11.10 -1.96 8.81
CA LYS A 58 -11.56 -3.36 8.81
C LYS A 58 -12.72 -3.61 7.88
N ASN A 59 -13.53 -2.59 7.64
CA ASN A 59 -14.77 -2.76 6.91
C ASN A 59 -14.66 -2.46 5.43
N ASN A 60 -13.67 -1.68 5.04
CA ASN A 60 -13.49 -1.26 3.66
C ASN A 60 -12.32 -1.98 3.03
N LYS A 61 -12.45 -2.29 1.74
CA LYS A 61 -11.35 -2.83 0.96
C LYS A 61 -10.24 -1.79 0.86
N PHE A 62 -8.99 -2.22 1.03
CA PHE A 62 -7.86 -1.32 0.85
C PHE A 62 -6.71 -1.99 0.16
N TYR A 63 -5.87 -1.16 -0.42
CA TYR A 63 -4.66 -1.57 -1.12
C TYR A 63 -3.47 -1.21 -0.27
N ILE A 64 -2.43 -2.02 -0.32
CA ILE A 64 -1.25 -1.82 0.51
C ILE A 64 -0.01 -2.04 -0.34
N HIS A 65 1.00 -1.19 -0.17
CA HIS A 65 2.25 -1.36 -0.88
C HIS A 65 3.44 -0.92 -0.04
N CYS A 66 4.61 -1.41 -0.43
CA CYS A 66 5.88 -0.91 0.08
C CYS A 66 6.73 -0.52 -1.12
N ARG A 67 8.04 -0.62 -1.03
CA ARG A 67 8.92 -0.22 -2.13
C ARG A 67 8.91 -1.24 -3.27
N THR A 68 9.09 -2.52 -2.96
CA THR A 68 9.21 -3.58 -3.96
C THR A 68 8.21 -4.72 -3.79
N GLY A 69 7.45 -4.74 -2.70
CA GLY A 69 6.45 -5.76 -2.42
C GLY A 69 6.79 -6.68 -1.25
N TYR A 70 7.98 -6.62 -0.71
CA TYR A 70 8.39 -7.52 0.37
C TYR A 70 7.78 -7.15 1.72
N ARG A 71 7.95 -5.90 2.14
CA ARG A 71 7.40 -5.43 3.42
C ARG A 71 5.87 -5.45 3.41
N SER A 72 5.26 -5.16 2.27
CA SER A 72 3.79 -5.13 2.17
C SER A 72 3.18 -6.52 2.32
N ILE A 73 3.86 -7.57 1.84
CA ILE A 73 3.39 -8.94 2.03
C ILE A 73 3.43 -9.31 3.52
N ILE A 74 4.49 -8.91 4.22
CA ILE A 74 4.59 -9.12 5.67
C ILE A 74 3.43 -8.41 6.37
N ALA A 75 3.17 -7.17 5.99
CA ALA A 75 2.07 -6.39 6.57
C ALA A 75 0.72 -7.06 6.31
N CYS A 76 0.49 -7.52 5.07
CA CYS A 76 -0.76 -8.22 4.72
C CYS A 76 -0.96 -9.46 5.57
N SER A 77 0.09 -10.28 5.72
CA SER A 77 0.01 -11.50 6.53
C SER A 77 -0.34 -11.17 7.97
N TYR A 78 0.32 -10.17 8.53
CA TYR A 78 0.05 -9.75 9.90
C TYR A 78 -1.39 -9.25 10.07
N LEU A 79 -1.84 -8.39 9.18
CA LEU A 79 -3.18 -7.81 9.25
C LEU A 79 -4.25 -8.90 9.11
N LYS A 80 -4.02 -9.91 8.29
CA LYS A 80 -4.96 -11.03 8.16
C LYS A 80 -5.12 -11.76 9.48
N THR A 81 -4.05 -11.95 10.23
CA THR A 81 -4.14 -12.59 11.56
C THR A 81 -4.95 -11.75 12.53
N LYS A 82 -5.08 -10.44 12.28
CA LYS A 82 -5.83 -9.53 13.14
C LYS A 82 -7.26 -9.28 12.64
N GLY A 83 -7.72 -10.05 11.68
CA GLY A 83 -9.11 -9.99 11.23
C GLY A 83 -9.39 -9.07 10.05
N PHE A 84 -8.36 -8.53 9.43
CA PHE A 84 -8.54 -7.71 8.23
C PHE A 84 -8.66 -8.64 7.03
N LYS A 85 -9.78 -8.58 6.31
CA LYS A 85 -10.10 -9.55 5.25
C LYS A 85 -10.06 -8.96 3.84
N LYS A 86 -10.22 -7.66 3.72
CA LYS A 86 -10.35 -7.01 2.41
C LYS A 86 -9.07 -6.27 2.03
N ILE A 87 -7.97 -7.01 1.99
CA ILE A 87 -6.65 -6.45 1.72
C ILE A 87 -6.16 -6.89 0.35
N VAL A 88 -5.63 -5.97 -0.43
CA VAL A 88 -5.00 -6.27 -1.72
C VAL A 88 -3.59 -5.71 -1.72
N ASN A 89 -2.61 -6.58 -1.93
CA ASN A 89 -1.21 -6.18 -2.05
C ASN A 89 -0.94 -5.69 -3.48
N ILE A 90 -0.27 -4.56 -3.62
CA ILE A 90 0.14 -4.07 -4.94
C ILE A 90 1.52 -4.66 -5.26
N GLU A 91 1.57 -5.55 -6.23
CA GLU A 91 2.82 -6.19 -6.66
C GLU A 91 3.79 -5.16 -7.22
N SER A 92 5.08 -5.39 -7.02
CA SER A 92 6.16 -4.49 -7.43
C SER A 92 6.19 -3.18 -6.65
N GLY A 93 5.22 -2.93 -5.79
CA GLY A 93 5.22 -1.81 -4.87
C GLY A 93 5.41 -0.46 -5.54
N PHE A 94 6.01 0.46 -4.81
CA PHE A 94 6.20 1.83 -5.29
C PHE A 94 7.10 1.90 -6.53
N GLU A 95 8.10 1.02 -6.62
CA GLU A 95 8.96 0.98 -7.81
C GLU A 95 8.15 0.68 -9.06
N GLY A 96 7.19 -0.24 -8.96
CA GLY A 96 6.30 -0.54 -10.07
C GLY A 96 5.35 0.60 -10.36
N ILE A 97 4.81 1.24 -9.32
CA ILE A 97 3.90 2.37 -9.47
C ILE A 97 4.58 3.53 -10.20
N LYS A 98 5.86 3.78 -9.91
CA LYS A 98 6.61 4.85 -10.57
C LYS A 98 6.78 4.61 -12.07
N ASN A 99 6.70 3.37 -12.52
CA ASN A 99 6.80 3.05 -13.94
C ASN A 99 5.47 3.15 -14.68
N THR A 100 4.39 3.47 -13.96
CA THR A 100 3.09 3.73 -14.57
C THR A 100 2.95 5.23 -14.84
N ASN A 101 1.79 5.62 -15.35
CA ASN A 101 1.47 7.03 -15.57
C ASN A 101 0.77 7.67 -14.37
N ILE A 102 0.74 6.98 -13.24
CA ILE A 102 0.15 7.54 -12.03
C ILE A 102 1.04 8.68 -11.51
N LYS A 103 0.39 9.78 -11.15
CA LYS A 103 1.10 10.95 -10.66
C LYS A 103 1.65 10.70 -9.26
N ILE A 104 2.91 11.04 -9.05
CA ILE A 104 3.61 10.86 -7.79
C ILE A 104 3.89 12.21 -7.16
N ASN A 105 3.61 12.32 -5.86
CA ASN A 105 4.01 13.48 -5.08
C ASN A 105 5.49 13.37 -4.74
N SER A 106 6.20 14.47 -4.86
CA SER A 106 7.62 14.53 -4.53
C SER A 106 7.88 15.71 -3.61
N LEU A 107 8.65 15.47 -2.55
CA LEU A 107 9.06 16.54 -1.64
C LEU A 107 10.01 17.50 -2.36
N ILE A 108 10.83 16.98 -3.27
CA ILE A 108 11.77 17.80 -4.02
C ILE A 108 11.07 18.28 -5.27
N SER A 109 10.50 19.46 -5.19
CA SER A 109 9.97 20.12 -6.38
C SER A 109 11.00 21.09 -6.88
N VAL A 110 11.40 20.91 -8.09
CA VAL A 110 12.37 21.80 -8.71
C VAL A 110 11.67 22.62 -9.76
#